data_b97621295f32e81248a6dde95e9ff554
#
_entry.id   b97621295f32e81248a6dde95e9ff554
#
_cell.length_a   1.000
_cell.length_b   1.000
_cell.length_c   1.000
_cell.angle_alpha   90.00
_cell.angle_beta   90.00
_cell.angle_gamma   90.00
#
_symmetry.space_group_name_H-M   'P 1'
#
loop_
_entity.id
_entity.type
_entity.pdbx_description
1 polymer ?
#
loop_
_entity_poly.entity_id
_entity_poly.type
_entity_poly.pdbx_seq_one_letter_code
_entity_poly.pdbx_strand_id
1 'polypeptide(L)'
;MRILFVNHTFPGDLGPLLAAFAAQPEHEILFASCRGRREFSVPGVRHVVLSPSRSRRLVGDGAGTSLDRAVEMGRQALQAFRLLRQSGFVPDMVLLSSALEQGLFIRDAFPEAFVACFAESLPSDGLAGDGKGLVRHLLQCRQMQQSDLVIRLAAEGATRDLEQRGAVTLPYPVDTDYFSPLAPNGATGLNAGARVLCAVRDAADVWQMLRLAEALLAQCLDCRLVLLCESAAGRESLAELGASLPAGIEVPERLSLNAYRDLLRTAAVITAPAAACLSAPVLLEAMSCGVVPVLAGDASHWPLLHDGGGCLWCGAEELVPTLAGALSQPGRLAELSLAARRTVERYFRRQDVIPGHLALLHQARAAWLRKQQGGTTS
;
A
#
# COMPACT_ATOMS: atom_id res chain seq x y z
N MET A 1 -22.92 5.63 -13.46
CA MET A 1 -23.05 5.08 -12.09
C MET A 1 -22.55 6.08 -11.08
N ARG A 2 -23.11 6.03 -9.85
CA ARG A 2 -22.57 6.77 -8.69
C ARG A 2 -21.60 5.89 -7.93
N ILE A 3 -20.35 6.35 -7.76
CA ILE A 3 -19.30 5.56 -7.15
C ILE A 3 -18.74 6.34 -5.95
N LEU A 4 -18.71 5.68 -4.78
CA LEU A 4 -18.11 6.21 -3.58
C LEU A 4 -16.79 5.50 -3.31
N PHE A 5 -15.69 6.24 -3.29
CA PHE A 5 -14.40 5.76 -2.79
C PHE A 5 -14.25 6.16 -1.32
N VAL A 6 -13.76 5.24 -0.50
CA VAL A 6 -13.44 5.49 0.91
C VAL A 6 -12.01 5.03 1.19
N ASN A 7 -11.13 5.98 1.48
CA ASN A 7 -9.73 5.68 1.78
C ASN A 7 -9.18 6.63 2.86
N HIS A 8 -8.06 6.29 3.47
CA HIS A 8 -7.42 7.13 4.49
C HIS A 8 -6.92 8.45 3.92
N THR A 9 -6.30 8.42 2.75
CA THR A 9 -5.75 9.60 2.05
C THR A 9 -6.29 9.70 0.63
N PHE A 10 -6.43 10.93 0.13
CA PHE A 10 -6.79 11.18 -1.26
C PHE A 10 -5.51 11.37 -2.11
N PRO A 11 -5.39 10.69 -3.28
CA PRO A 11 -6.19 9.59 -3.80
C PRO A 11 -5.79 8.21 -3.23
N GLY A 12 -4.65 8.10 -2.50
CA GLY A 12 -4.14 6.86 -1.89
C GLY A 12 -3.95 5.72 -2.89
N ASP A 13 -3.98 4.49 -2.39
CA ASP A 13 -3.72 3.27 -3.19
C ASP A 13 -4.79 3.01 -4.24
N LEU A 14 -5.98 3.58 -4.07
CA LEU A 14 -7.07 3.52 -5.05
C LEU A 14 -6.95 4.56 -6.16
N GLY A 15 -5.89 5.38 -6.15
CA GLY A 15 -5.66 6.45 -7.12
C GLY A 15 -5.70 6.01 -8.59
N PRO A 16 -5.02 4.93 -8.99
CA PRO A 16 -5.06 4.44 -10.38
C PRO A 16 -6.48 4.02 -10.81
N LEU A 17 -7.22 3.38 -9.92
CA LEU A 17 -8.59 2.95 -10.17
C LEU A 17 -9.55 4.15 -10.21
N LEU A 18 -9.36 5.11 -9.29
CA LEU A 18 -10.09 6.38 -9.27
C LEU A 18 -9.93 7.13 -10.61
N ALA A 19 -8.70 7.25 -11.10
CA ALA A 19 -8.41 7.91 -12.37
C ALA A 19 -9.09 7.20 -13.55
N ALA A 20 -9.11 5.86 -13.54
CA ALA A 20 -9.75 5.07 -14.58
C ALA A 20 -11.28 5.23 -14.62
N PHE A 21 -11.93 5.29 -13.48
CA PHE A 21 -13.37 5.60 -13.40
C PHE A 21 -13.65 7.07 -13.75
N ALA A 22 -12.80 8.00 -13.33
CA ALA A 22 -12.97 9.42 -13.61
C ALA A 22 -12.80 9.78 -15.11
N ALA A 23 -12.08 8.94 -15.85
CA ALA A 23 -11.97 9.08 -17.31
C ALA A 23 -13.27 8.73 -18.05
N GLN A 24 -14.27 8.16 -17.39
CA GLN A 24 -15.57 7.77 -17.95
C GLN A 24 -16.62 8.79 -17.52
N PRO A 25 -17.08 9.69 -18.40
CA PRO A 25 -17.91 10.85 -18.03
C PRO A 25 -19.32 10.49 -17.53
N GLU A 26 -19.78 9.24 -17.76
CA GLU A 26 -21.05 8.72 -17.28
C GLU A 26 -21.03 8.39 -15.77
N HIS A 27 -19.91 8.52 -15.09
CA HIS A 27 -19.80 8.25 -13.67
C HIS A 27 -19.85 9.53 -12.85
N GLU A 28 -20.65 9.51 -11.79
CA GLU A 28 -20.59 10.51 -10.73
C GLU A 28 -19.74 9.93 -9.59
N ILE A 29 -18.57 10.55 -9.33
CA ILE A 29 -17.60 10.02 -8.39
C ILE A 29 -17.46 10.94 -7.20
N LEU A 30 -17.60 10.35 -6.01
CA LEU A 30 -17.30 10.98 -4.75
C LEU A 30 -16.18 10.20 -4.03
N PHE A 31 -15.18 10.91 -3.56
CA PHE A 31 -14.09 10.35 -2.78
C PHE A 31 -14.15 10.89 -1.35
N ALA A 32 -14.30 10.01 -0.37
CA ALA A 32 -14.27 10.32 1.05
C ALA A 32 -12.93 9.89 1.67
N SER A 33 -12.23 10.81 2.32
CA SER A 33 -10.97 10.51 3.00
C SER A 33 -10.86 11.18 4.36
N CYS A 34 -9.99 10.64 5.23
CA CYS A 34 -9.68 11.26 6.52
C CYS A 34 -8.73 12.45 6.39
N ARG A 35 -7.92 12.45 5.34
CA ARG A 35 -6.91 13.47 5.07
C ARG A 35 -7.00 13.93 3.64
N GLY A 36 -7.28 15.21 3.44
CA GLY A 36 -7.17 15.87 2.15
C GLY A 36 -5.72 16.26 1.88
N ARG A 37 -5.27 16.08 0.64
CA ARG A 37 -4.08 16.74 0.11
C ARG A 37 -4.56 17.84 -0.80
N ARG A 38 -4.34 19.10 -0.43
CA ARG A 38 -4.76 20.27 -1.23
C ARG A 38 -4.09 20.35 -2.59
N GLU A 39 -2.98 19.63 -2.75
CA GLU A 39 -2.13 19.61 -3.94
C GLU A 39 -2.67 18.66 -5.04
N PHE A 40 -3.62 17.80 -4.71
CA PHE A 40 -4.18 16.83 -5.64
C PHE A 40 -5.64 17.12 -5.93
N SER A 41 -5.95 17.25 -7.19
CA SER A 41 -7.31 17.20 -7.71
C SER A 41 -7.38 16.22 -8.87
N VAL A 42 -8.45 15.44 -8.92
CA VAL A 42 -8.75 14.58 -10.06
C VAL A 42 -9.98 15.15 -10.74
N PRO A 43 -9.89 15.57 -12.03
CA PRO A 43 -11.04 16.09 -12.75
C PRO A 43 -12.23 15.14 -12.69
N GLY A 44 -13.44 15.66 -12.49
CA GLY A 44 -14.65 14.85 -12.40
C GLY A 44 -14.88 14.15 -11.05
N VAL A 45 -13.97 14.31 -10.07
CA VAL A 45 -14.09 13.72 -8.73
C VAL A 45 -14.44 14.78 -7.70
N ARG A 46 -15.55 14.57 -6.99
CA ARG A 46 -15.90 15.36 -5.80
C ARG A 46 -15.22 14.77 -4.57
N HIS A 47 -14.34 15.51 -3.93
CA HIS A 47 -13.59 15.08 -2.74
C HIS A 47 -14.22 15.64 -1.48
N VAL A 48 -14.46 14.77 -0.50
CA VAL A 48 -14.98 15.10 0.83
C VAL A 48 -14.00 14.61 1.90
N VAL A 49 -13.60 15.50 2.80
CA VAL A 49 -12.75 15.15 3.94
C VAL A 49 -13.64 14.88 5.15
N LEU A 50 -13.57 13.64 5.64
CA LEU A 50 -14.23 13.18 6.85
C LEU A 50 -13.38 13.63 8.05
N SER A 51 -13.51 14.90 8.46
CA SER A 51 -12.78 15.42 9.61
C SER A 51 -13.37 14.85 10.90
N PRO A 52 -12.55 14.31 11.82
CA PRO A 52 -13.04 13.96 13.15
C PRO A 52 -13.53 15.24 13.83
N SER A 53 -14.74 15.20 14.36
CA SER A 53 -15.24 16.29 15.19
C SER A 53 -14.28 16.47 16.39
N ARG A 54 -14.12 17.69 16.89
CA ARG A 54 -13.21 18.04 18.02
C ARG A 54 -13.58 17.38 19.35
N SER A 55 -14.47 16.39 19.38
CA SER A 55 -14.96 15.76 20.57
C SER A 55 -13.94 14.79 21.18
N ARG A 56 -13.55 15.13 22.39
CA ARG A 56 -12.81 14.35 23.39
C ARG A 56 -11.58 13.61 22.88
N ARG A 57 -10.42 14.14 23.24
CA ARG A 57 -9.20 13.34 23.35
C ARG A 57 -9.50 12.21 24.35
N LEU A 58 -9.74 11.02 23.85
CA LEU A 58 -9.68 9.82 24.68
C LEU A 58 -8.21 9.66 25.07
N VAL A 59 -7.90 9.92 26.33
CA VAL A 59 -6.55 9.80 26.88
C VAL A 59 -6.38 8.34 27.29
N GLY A 60 -5.47 7.64 26.63
CA GLY A 60 -5.09 6.27 26.95
C GLY A 60 -4.58 5.49 25.71
N ASP A 61 -3.56 4.68 25.90
CA ASP A 61 -2.93 3.85 24.84
C ASP A 61 -3.38 2.38 24.84
N GLY A 62 -4.41 2.04 25.60
CA GLY A 62 -4.91 0.65 25.71
C GLY A 62 -5.75 0.21 24.50
N ALA A 63 -5.90 -1.11 24.31
CA ALA A 63 -6.74 -1.72 23.25
C ALA A 63 -8.19 -1.24 23.32
N GLY A 64 -8.75 -1.06 24.51
CA GLY A 64 -10.10 -0.53 24.72
C GLY A 64 -10.26 0.88 24.16
N THR A 65 -9.33 1.79 24.47
CA THR A 65 -9.32 3.16 23.95
C THR A 65 -9.18 3.22 22.43
N SER A 66 -8.43 2.30 21.84
CA SER A 66 -8.28 2.20 20.37
C SER A 66 -9.57 1.72 19.70
N LEU A 67 -10.29 0.78 20.31
CA LEU A 67 -11.57 0.30 19.80
C LEU A 67 -12.67 1.36 19.92
N ASP A 68 -12.80 2.01 21.08
CA ASP A 68 -13.75 3.11 21.30
C ASP A 68 -13.53 4.23 20.31
N ARG A 69 -12.28 4.58 20.06
CA ARG A 69 -11.91 5.57 19.03
C ARG A 69 -12.35 5.13 17.64
N ALA A 70 -12.10 3.87 17.27
CA ALA A 70 -12.49 3.34 15.98
C ALA A 70 -14.01 3.36 15.78
N VAL A 71 -14.78 2.99 16.79
CA VAL A 71 -16.25 3.04 16.78
C VAL A 71 -16.73 4.48 16.65
N GLU A 72 -16.15 5.42 17.38
CA GLU A 72 -16.53 6.84 17.32
C GLU A 72 -16.24 7.44 15.92
N MET A 73 -15.07 7.17 15.35
CA MET A 73 -14.74 7.60 13.99
C MET A 73 -15.68 6.98 12.95
N GLY A 74 -16.03 5.71 13.11
CA GLY A 74 -17.02 5.03 12.27
C GLY A 74 -18.39 5.66 12.36
N ARG A 75 -18.85 6.04 13.57
CA ARG A 75 -20.13 6.74 13.77
C ARG A 75 -20.16 8.12 13.12
N GLN A 76 -19.07 8.87 13.21
CA GLN A 76 -18.94 10.17 12.56
C GLN A 76 -18.99 10.04 11.03
N ALA A 77 -18.31 9.04 10.48
CA ALA A 77 -18.38 8.71 9.06
C ALA A 77 -19.80 8.31 8.64
N LEU A 78 -20.49 7.50 9.44
CA LEU A 78 -21.90 7.13 9.20
C LEU A 78 -22.81 8.37 9.12
N GLN A 79 -22.64 9.33 10.03
CA GLN A 79 -23.41 10.58 9.99
C GLN A 79 -23.13 11.37 8.70
N ALA A 80 -21.87 11.49 8.30
CA ALA A 80 -21.49 12.16 7.06
C ALA A 80 -22.08 11.44 5.83
N PHE A 81 -22.05 10.11 5.80
CA PHE A 81 -22.66 9.32 4.71
C PHE A 81 -24.19 9.44 4.67
N ARG A 82 -24.85 9.52 5.83
CA ARG A 82 -26.31 9.79 5.89
C ARG A 82 -26.65 11.18 5.34
N LEU A 83 -25.83 12.20 5.62
CA LEU A 83 -26.01 13.53 5.04
C LEU A 83 -25.80 13.52 3.52
N LEU A 84 -24.82 12.79 3.01
CA LEU A 84 -24.63 12.58 1.57
C LEU A 84 -25.87 11.92 0.94
N ARG A 85 -26.42 10.89 1.58
CA ARG A 85 -27.65 10.24 1.12
C ARG A 85 -28.84 11.22 1.10
N GLN A 86 -28.99 12.01 2.14
CA GLN A 86 -30.05 13.04 2.21
C GLN A 86 -29.88 14.13 1.14
N SER A 87 -28.66 14.43 0.73
CA SER A 87 -28.37 15.35 -0.38
C SER A 87 -28.60 14.74 -1.78
N GLY A 88 -29.09 13.50 -1.85
CA GLY A 88 -29.42 12.79 -3.10
C GLY A 88 -28.28 11.94 -3.66
N PHE A 89 -27.11 11.86 -3.00
CA PHE A 89 -26.04 10.97 -3.42
C PHE A 89 -26.20 9.58 -2.78
N VAL A 90 -26.70 8.64 -3.56
CA VAL A 90 -26.82 7.22 -3.20
C VAL A 90 -25.88 6.44 -4.14
N PRO A 91 -24.77 5.85 -3.64
CA PRO A 91 -23.84 5.15 -4.49
C PRO A 91 -24.41 3.82 -5.00
N ASP A 92 -24.15 3.54 -6.27
CA ASP A 92 -24.35 2.21 -6.85
C ASP A 92 -23.24 1.22 -6.44
N MET A 93 -22.06 1.77 -6.18
CA MET A 93 -20.86 1.02 -5.84
C MET A 93 -20.03 1.78 -4.80
N VAL A 94 -19.55 1.07 -3.80
CA VAL A 94 -18.59 1.58 -2.81
C VAL A 94 -17.28 0.80 -2.94
N LEU A 95 -16.18 1.53 -3.10
CA LEU A 95 -14.82 1.00 -3.14
C LEU A 95 -14.11 1.44 -1.87
N LEU A 96 -13.80 0.49 -1.02
CA LEU A 96 -13.36 0.73 0.36
C LEU A 96 -11.99 0.10 0.60
N SER A 97 -11.01 0.86 1.10
CA SER A 97 -9.79 0.26 1.66
C SER A 97 -10.07 -0.39 3.00
N SER A 98 -9.49 -1.56 3.25
CA SER A 98 -9.69 -2.30 4.51
C SER A 98 -9.03 -1.62 5.71
N ALA A 99 -9.40 -2.06 6.90
CA ALA A 99 -8.89 -1.58 8.18
C ALA A 99 -9.10 -0.07 8.47
N LEU A 100 -10.06 0.56 7.78
CA LEU A 100 -10.45 1.95 8.01
C LEU A 100 -11.65 2.03 8.94
N GLU A 101 -11.56 2.83 9.98
CA GLU A 101 -12.67 3.10 10.92
C GLU A 101 -13.91 3.64 10.19
N GLN A 102 -13.70 4.45 9.14
CA GLN A 102 -14.76 5.06 8.34
C GLN A 102 -15.63 4.06 7.57
N GLY A 103 -15.09 2.87 7.28
CA GLY A 103 -15.82 1.79 6.63
C GLY A 103 -16.66 0.93 7.56
N LEU A 104 -16.56 1.12 8.90
CA LEU A 104 -17.16 0.23 9.89
C LEU A 104 -18.69 0.08 9.76
N PHE A 105 -19.37 1.14 9.39
CA PHE A 105 -20.84 1.20 9.25
C PHE A 105 -21.29 1.49 7.82
N ILE A 106 -20.53 1.08 6.83
CA ILE A 106 -20.83 1.41 5.42
C ILE A 106 -22.16 0.82 4.96
N ARG A 107 -22.52 -0.39 5.45
CA ARG A 107 -23.80 -1.04 5.14
C ARG A 107 -24.99 -0.35 5.81
N ASP A 108 -24.79 0.24 6.98
CA ASP A 108 -25.84 1.02 7.67
C ASP A 108 -26.11 2.35 6.95
N ALA A 109 -25.14 2.86 6.22
CA ALA A 109 -25.31 4.06 5.40
C ALA A 109 -25.92 3.74 4.03
N PHE A 110 -25.44 2.69 3.37
CA PHE A 110 -25.77 2.34 1.99
C PHE A 110 -26.04 0.84 1.84
N PRO A 111 -27.17 0.34 2.39
CA PRO A 111 -27.53 -1.08 2.35
C PRO A 111 -27.73 -1.61 0.92
N GLU A 112 -28.15 -0.76 0.00
CA GLU A 112 -28.43 -1.06 -1.40
C GLU A 112 -27.20 -0.96 -2.34
N ALA A 113 -26.05 -0.53 -1.85
CA ALA A 113 -24.84 -0.40 -2.67
C ALA A 113 -24.08 -1.73 -2.79
N PHE A 114 -23.49 -2.00 -3.95
CA PHE A 114 -22.47 -3.03 -4.07
C PHE A 114 -21.18 -2.54 -3.39
N VAL A 115 -20.62 -3.33 -2.47
CA VAL A 115 -19.41 -2.96 -1.71
C VAL A 115 -18.24 -3.86 -2.08
N ALA A 116 -17.16 -3.28 -2.62
CA ALA A 116 -15.89 -3.96 -2.81
C ALA A 116 -14.84 -3.43 -1.82
N CYS A 117 -14.25 -4.34 -1.04
CA CYS A 117 -13.23 -4.04 -0.07
C CYS A 117 -11.84 -4.40 -0.62
N PHE A 118 -10.95 -3.43 -0.64
CA PHE A 118 -9.55 -3.61 -1.01
C PHE A 118 -8.73 -3.87 0.24
N ALA A 119 -8.22 -5.09 0.40
CA ALA A 119 -7.42 -5.52 1.53
C ALA A 119 -5.93 -5.42 1.21
N GLU A 120 -5.17 -4.69 2.02
CA GLU A 120 -3.70 -4.64 1.92
C GLU A 120 -3.07 -5.98 2.29
N SER A 121 -3.62 -6.62 3.32
CA SER A 121 -3.26 -7.96 3.77
C SER A 121 -4.53 -8.66 4.23
N LEU A 122 -4.54 -9.98 4.18
CA LEU A 122 -5.62 -10.73 4.83
C LEU A 122 -5.33 -10.85 6.32
N PRO A 123 -6.39 -10.91 7.15
CA PRO A 123 -6.22 -11.19 8.56
C PRO A 123 -5.45 -12.50 8.71
N SER A 124 -4.25 -12.46 9.30
CA SER A 124 -3.52 -13.66 9.67
C SER A 124 -4.15 -14.26 10.94
N ASP A 125 -4.13 -15.58 11.07
CA ASP A 125 -4.64 -16.26 12.25
C ASP A 125 -3.76 -16.00 13.51
N GLY A 126 -2.59 -15.35 13.34
CA GLY A 126 -1.74 -14.85 14.41
C GLY A 126 -2.15 -13.43 14.81
N LEU A 127 -2.79 -13.28 15.96
CA LEU A 127 -3.03 -11.98 16.56
C LEU A 127 -1.67 -11.33 16.86
N ALA A 128 -1.40 -10.17 16.25
CA ALA A 128 -0.30 -9.33 16.70
C ALA A 128 -0.52 -9.04 18.20
N GLY A 129 0.49 -9.30 19.03
CA GLY A 129 0.39 -9.28 20.48
C GLY A 129 0.12 -7.90 21.10
N ASP A 130 -0.18 -6.89 20.30
CA ASP A 130 -0.55 -5.55 20.76
C ASP A 130 -2.04 -5.24 20.52
N GLY A 131 -2.60 -4.41 21.40
CA GLY A 131 -4.01 -4.04 21.31
C GLY A 131 -4.40 -3.27 20.04
N LYS A 132 -3.45 -2.58 19.40
CA LYS A 132 -3.66 -1.82 18.15
C LYS A 132 -3.80 -2.78 16.96
N GLY A 133 -2.96 -3.81 16.93
CA GLY A 133 -3.02 -4.88 15.94
C GLY A 133 -4.34 -5.65 16.00
N LEU A 134 -4.82 -5.96 17.20
CA LEU A 134 -6.13 -6.59 17.41
C LEU A 134 -7.28 -5.73 16.87
N VAL A 135 -7.29 -4.44 17.17
CA VAL A 135 -8.35 -3.53 16.67
C VAL A 135 -8.32 -3.46 15.15
N ARG A 136 -7.13 -3.32 14.54
CA ARG A 136 -6.98 -3.33 13.08
C ARG A 136 -7.52 -4.64 12.47
N HIS A 137 -7.19 -5.77 13.06
CA HIS A 137 -7.70 -7.08 12.64
C HIS A 137 -9.23 -7.16 12.70
N LEU A 138 -9.84 -6.73 13.82
CA LEU A 138 -11.29 -6.73 13.99
C LEU A 138 -12.00 -5.83 12.95
N LEU A 139 -11.47 -4.63 12.69
CA LEU A 139 -11.98 -3.72 11.67
C LEU A 139 -11.90 -4.35 10.29
N GLN A 140 -10.79 -4.98 9.96
CA GLN A 140 -10.57 -5.64 8.69
C GLN A 140 -11.55 -6.81 8.49
N CYS A 141 -11.69 -7.69 9.48
CA CYS A 141 -12.65 -8.79 9.46
C CYS A 141 -14.08 -8.28 9.25
N ARG A 142 -14.48 -7.23 10.00
CA ARG A 142 -15.82 -6.65 9.89
C ARG A 142 -16.09 -6.08 8.51
N GLN A 143 -15.15 -5.37 7.93
CA GLN A 143 -15.29 -4.77 6.59
C GLN A 143 -15.35 -5.83 5.50
N MET A 144 -14.52 -6.86 5.59
CA MET A 144 -14.58 -7.99 4.66
C MET A 144 -15.94 -8.72 4.72
N GLN A 145 -16.49 -8.94 5.92
CA GLN A 145 -17.82 -9.54 6.10
C GLN A 145 -18.96 -8.70 5.55
N GLN A 146 -18.83 -7.39 5.55
CA GLN A 146 -19.81 -6.45 5.00
C GLN A 146 -19.71 -6.28 3.48
N SER A 147 -18.66 -6.79 2.86
CA SER A 147 -18.37 -6.59 1.44
C SER A 147 -18.94 -7.71 0.58
N ASP A 148 -19.38 -7.35 -0.62
CA ASP A 148 -19.87 -8.29 -1.63
C ASP A 148 -18.71 -8.87 -2.45
N LEU A 149 -17.56 -8.17 -2.44
CA LEU A 149 -16.32 -8.58 -3.07
C LEU A 149 -15.14 -8.13 -2.22
N VAL A 150 -14.21 -9.03 -1.96
CA VAL A 150 -12.93 -8.72 -1.33
C VAL A 150 -11.83 -8.85 -2.38
N ILE A 151 -11.06 -7.78 -2.55
CA ILE A 151 -9.95 -7.71 -3.51
C ILE A 151 -8.66 -7.49 -2.73
N ARG A 152 -7.64 -8.27 -3.03
CA ARG A 152 -6.27 -8.01 -2.60
C ARG A 152 -5.47 -7.50 -3.79
N LEU A 153 -4.85 -6.32 -3.64
CA LEU A 153 -3.85 -5.83 -4.58
C LEU A 153 -2.47 -6.33 -4.14
N ALA A 154 -1.84 -7.12 -4.97
CA ALA A 154 -0.60 -7.78 -4.60
C ALA A 154 0.44 -7.75 -5.73
N ALA A 155 1.70 -7.89 -5.36
CA ALA A 155 2.79 -8.22 -6.27
C ALA A 155 2.93 -9.75 -6.44
N GLU A 156 2.09 -10.50 -5.75
CA GLU A 156 2.04 -11.96 -5.78
C GLU A 156 1.01 -12.44 -6.80
N GLY A 157 1.22 -13.62 -7.34
CA GLY A 157 0.16 -14.37 -8.00
C GLY A 157 -0.92 -14.81 -6.98
N ALA A 158 -2.08 -15.22 -7.47
CA ALA A 158 -3.14 -15.74 -6.62
C ALA A 158 -2.63 -16.91 -5.76
N THR A 159 -2.68 -16.75 -4.44
CA THR A 159 -2.38 -17.84 -3.51
C THR A 159 -3.66 -18.61 -3.22
N ARG A 160 -3.61 -19.95 -3.23
CA ARG A 160 -4.78 -20.83 -3.01
C ARG A 160 -5.54 -20.53 -1.71
N ASP A 161 -4.84 -20.11 -0.65
CA ASP A 161 -5.48 -19.75 0.62
C ASP A 161 -6.44 -18.55 0.51
N LEU A 162 -6.23 -17.67 -0.45
CA LEU A 162 -7.06 -16.49 -0.66
C LEU A 162 -8.35 -16.81 -1.38
N GLU A 163 -8.28 -17.71 -2.35
CA GLU A 163 -9.46 -18.22 -3.07
C GLU A 163 -10.38 -19.00 -2.12
N GLN A 164 -9.82 -19.75 -1.17
CA GLN A 164 -10.59 -20.45 -0.14
C GLN A 164 -11.31 -19.49 0.82
N ARG A 165 -10.80 -18.29 1.02
CA ARG A 165 -11.44 -17.24 1.85
C ARG A 165 -12.35 -16.30 1.05
N GLY A 166 -12.60 -16.59 -0.24
CA GLY A 166 -13.48 -15.79 -1.11
C GLY A 166 -12.92 -14.43 -1.52
N ALA A 167 -11.61 -14.22 -1.39
CA ALA A 167 -10.93 -13.01 -1.86
C ALA A 167 -10.32 -13.24 -3.25
N VAL A 168 -10.39 -12.23 -4.09
CA VAL A 168 -9.76 -12.23 -5.42
C VAL A 168 -8.45 -11.43 -5.34
N THR A 169 -7.36 -12.02 -5.82
CA THR A 169 -6.09 -11.31 -5.93
C THR A 169 -5.95 -10.68 -7.31
N LEU A 170 -5.64 -9.39 -7.34
CA LEU A 170 -5.35 -8.63 -8.55
C LEU A 170 -3.94 -8.04 -8.46
N PRO A 171 -3.23 -7.91 -9.60
CA PRO A 171 -1.92 -7.25 -9.62
C PRO A 171 -2.03 -5.79 -9.22
N TYR A 172 -1.07 -5.30 -8.42
CA TYR A 172 -1.01 -3.89 -8.06
C TYR A 172 -0.69 -3.04 -9.31
N PRO A 173 -1.47 -1.98 -9.63
CA PRO A 173 -1.26 -1.19 -10.82
C PRO A 173 -0.16 -0.13 -10.62
N VAL A 174 0.95 -0.25 -11.34
CA VAL A 174 2.07 0.70 -11.30
C VAL A 174 2.03 1.67 -12.48
N ASP A 175 2.18 2.95 -12.20
CA ASP A 175 2.40 3.97 -13.23
C ASP A 175 3.86 3.94 -13.69
N THR A 176 4.17 3.04 -14.62
CA THR A 176 5.53 2.82 -15.12
C THR A 176 6.08 3.97 -15.93
N ASP A 177 5.25 4.89 -16.41
CA ASP A 177 5.68 6.09 -17.11
C ASP A 177 6.13 7.16 -16.11
N TYR A 178 5.43 7.27 -14.98
CA TYR A 178 5.79 8.17 -13.89
C TYR A 178 6.96 7.62 -13.06
N PHE A 179 6.88 6.37 -12.62
CA PHE A 179 7.97 5.65 -11.95
C PHE A 179 8.88 5.00 -13.00
N SER A 180 9.81 5.76 -13.51
CA SER A 180 10.73 5.33 -14.57
C SER A 180 12.17 5.71 -14.20
N PRO A 181 13.19 4.94 -14.63
CA PRO A 181 14.59 5.28 -14.38
C PRO A 181 14.98 6.63 -15.00
N LEU A 182 16.01 7.28 -14.46
CA LEU A 182 16.58 8.51 -15.05
C LEU A 182 17.26 8.24 -16.40
N ALA A 183 17.88 7.06 -16.55
CA ALA A 183 18.55 6.66 -17.78
C ALA A 183 17.91 5.38 -18.36
N PRO A 184 17.80 5.26 -19.70
CA PRO A 184 17.16 4.12 -20.35
C PRO A 184 17.83 2.76 -20.06
N ASN A 185 19.10 2.77 -19.71
CA ASN A 185 19.91 1.57 -19.42
C ASN A 185 19.87 1.14 -17.94
N GLY A 186 18.98 1.71 -17.14
CA GLY A 186 18.75 1.28 -15.75
C GLY A 186 19.90 1.55 -14.77
N ALA A 187 20.99 2.18 -15.21
CA ALA A 187 22.16 2.45 -14.39
C ALA A 187 21.93 3.63 -13.41
N THR A 188 20.89 3.54 -12.59
CA THR A 188 20.57 4.54 -11.58
C THR A 188 21.29 4.21 -10.27
N GLY A 189 21.94 5.20 -9.66
CA GLY A 189 22.53 5.08 -8.32
C GLY A 189 23.84 4.25 -8.23
N LEU A 190 24.42 3.81 -9.35
CA LEU A 190 25.63 2.96 -9.35
C LEU A 190 26.95 3.74 -9.26
N ASN A 191 26.90 5.06 -9.22
CA ASN A 191 28.09 5.90 -9.04
C ASN A 191 28.46 6.00 -7.55
N ALA A 192 29.66 6.52 -7.25
CA ALA A 192 30.16 6.70 -5.89
C ALA A 192 29.08 7.26 -4.94
N GLY A 193 28.80 6.55 -3.84
CA GLY A 193 27.73 6.87 -2.90
C GLY A 193 26.38 6.19 -3.21
N ALA A 194 26.38 4.93 -3.59
CA ALA A 194 25.15 4.15 -3.84
C ALA A 194 24.14 4.27 -2.68
N ARG A 195 22.88 4.61 -3.00
CA ARG A 195 21.80 4.67 -2.00
C ARG A 195 21.12 3.33 -1.83
N VAL A 196 21.01 2.90 -0.57
CA VAL A 196 20.25 1.72 -0.14
C VAL A 196 19.00 2.20 0.58
N LEU A 197 17.83 1.88 0.06
CA LEU A 197 16.56 2.17 0.70
C LEU A 197 16.22 1.05 1.67
N CYS A 198 15.91 1.42 2.90
CA CYS A 198 15.51 0.49 3.96
C CYS A 198 14.06 0.80 4.35
N ALA A 199 13.12 -0.05 3.96
CA ALA A 199 11.72 0.13 4.32
C ALA A 199 11.47 -0.30 5.77
N VAL A 200 10.77 0.54 6.52
CA VAL A 200 10.44 0.32 7.95
C VAL A 200 8.99 0.67 8.22
N ARG A 201 8.30 -0.15 9.03
CA ARG A 201 6.88 0.02 9.39
C ARG A 201 6.67 0.35 10.86
N ASP A 202 7.50 -0.17 11.74
CA ASP A 202 7.38 -0.04 13.18
C ASP A 202 8.74 0.12 13.87
N ALA A 203 8.74 0.20 15.19
CA ALA A 203 9.95 0.37 15.99
C ALA A 203 10.91 -0.82 15.85
N ALA A 204 10.40 -2.05 15.74
CA ALA A 204 11.24 -3.24 15.62
C ALA A 204 11.99 -3.24 14.28
N ASP A 205 11.29 -2.89 13.18
CA ASP A 205 11.88 -2.72 11.87
C ASP A 205 12.98 -1.65 11.88
N VAL A 206 12.72 -0.50 12.55
CA VAL A 206 13.70 0.59 12.68
C VAL A 206 14.99 0.11 13.36
N TRP A 207 14.87 -0.55 14.51
CA TRP A 207 16.05 -1.06 15.23
C TRP A 207 16.81 -2.11 14.43
N GLN A 208 16.11 -2.98 13.73
CA GLN A 208 16.74 -4.01 12.91
C GLN A 208 17.48 -3.40 11.71
N MET A 209 16.87 -2.40 11.07
CA MET A 209 17.52 -1.70 9.95
C MET A 209 18.70 -0.84 10.39
N LEU A 210 18.69 -0.25 11.58
CA LEU A 210 19.83 0.46 12.13
C LEU A 210 21.03 -0.48 12.35
N ARG A 211 20.81 -1.66 12.91
CA ARG A 211 21.88 -2.67 13.07
C ARG A 211 22.44 -3.14 11.74
N LEU A 212 21.55 -3.34 10.75
CA LEU A 212 21.97 -3.68 9.39
C LEU A 212 22.82 -2.55 8.78
N ALA A 213 22.38 -1.30 8.97
CA ALA A 213 23.09 -0.13 8.49
C ALA A 213 24.50 -0.01 9.08
N GLU A 214 24.63 -0.18 10.39
CA GLU A 214 25.94 -0.20 11.07
C GLU A 214 26.85 -1.31 10.53
N ALA A 215 26.32 -2.51 10.35
CA ALA A 215 27.07 -3.65 9.82
C ALA A 215 27.49 -3.42 8.36
N LEU A 216 26.65 -2.79 7.53
CA LEU A 216 26.96 -2.50 6.14
C LEU A 216 28.02 -1.38 6.02
N LEU A 217 27.88 -0.32 6.80
CA LEU A 217 28.84 0.79 6.86
C LEU A 217 30.22 0.34 7.38
N ALA A 218 30.25 -0.62 8.33
CA ALA A 218 31.49 -1.18 8.84
C ALA A 218 32.28 -1.98 7.78
N GLN A 219 31.64 -2.44 6.70
CA GLN A 219 32.29 -3.11 5.58
C GLN A 219 32.93 -2.13 4.57
N CYS A 220 33.06 -0.87 4.93
CA CYS A 220 33.74 0.18 4.14
C CYS A 220 33.08 0.44 2.78
N LEU A 221 31.83 0.26 2.66
CA LEU A 221 31.11 0.59 1.43
C LEU A 221 30.78 2.09 1.42
N ASP A 222 31.15 2.75 0.35
CA ASP A 222 30.74 4.13 0.06
C ASP A 222 29.25 4.10 -0.33
N CYS A 223 28.37 3.88 0.69
CA CYS A 223 26.94 3.83 0.51
C CYS A 223 26.23 4.76 1.51
N ARG A 224 25.05 5.20 1.14
CA ARG A 224 24.14 5.96 1.99
C ARG A 224 22.88 5.15 2.20
N LEU A 225 22.46 5.04 3.45
CA LEU A 225 21.22 4.35 3.79
C LEU A 225 20.10 5.37 4.01
N VAL A 226 18.96 5.09 3.43
CA VAL A 226 17.77 5.93 3.56
C VAL A 226 16.64 5.11 4.17
N LEU A 227 16.19 5.48 5.37
CA LEU A 227 15.08 4.82 6.04
C LEU A 227 13.75 5.35 5.51
N LEU A 228 13.02 4.54 4.78
CA LEU A 228 11.69 4.85 4.25
C LEU A 228 10.61 4.40 5.22
N CYS A 229 9.91 5.35 5.83
CA CYS A 229 8.80 5.05 6.73
C CYS A 229 7.49 4.87 5.96
N GLU A 230 7.02 3.64 5.89
CA GLU A 230 5.73 3.31 5.29
C GLU A 230 4.55 3.62 6.22
N SER A 231 4.75 3.69 7.53
CA SER A 231 3.71 3.91 8.53
C SER A 231 3.92 5.15 9.42
N ALA A 232 2.88 5.52 10.15
CA ALA A 232 3.00 6.56 11.19
C ALA A 232 3.83 6.07 12.37
N ALA A 233 3.70 4.81 12.77
CA ALA A 233 4.44 4.22 13.88
C ALA A 233 5.95 4.21 13.63
N GLY A 234 6.39 3.82 12.43
CA GLY A 234 7.80 3.90 12.04
C GLY A 234 8.34 5.34 12.11
N ARG A 235 7.55 6.33 11.67
CA ARG A 235 7.95 7.75 11.77
C ARG A 235 8.05 8.26 13.20
N GLU A 236 7.13 7.87 14.09
CA GLU A 236 7.18 8.22 15.52
C GLU A 236 8.44 7.63 16.15
N SER A 237 8.73 6.35 15.89
CA SER A 237 9.94 5.70 16.40
C SER A 237 11.23 6.34 15.90
N LEU A 238 11.28 6.74 14.63
CA LEU A 238 12.44 7.48 14.10
C LEU A 238 12.57 8.88 14.66
N ALA A 239 11.46 9.56 14.92
CA ALA A 239 11.46 10.88 15.55
C ALA A 239 11.97 10.84 17.00
N GLU A 240 11.69 9.77 17.74
CA GLU A 240 12.19 9.53 19.09
C GLU A 240 13.71 9.30 19.12
N LEU A 241 14.27 8.68 18.07
CA LEU A 241 15.72 8.47 17.93
C LEU A 241 16.48 9.79 17.64
N GLY A 242 15.84 10.76 17.03
CA GLY A 242 16.33 12.12 16.83
C GLY A 242 17.76 12.23 16.30
N ALA A 243 18.60 13.03 16.97
CA ALA A 243 19.99 13.29 16.59
C ALA A 243 20.96 12.11 16.85
N SER A 244 20.47 10.96 17.31
CA SER A 244 21.30 9.79 17.64
C SER A 244 21.53 8.85 16.48
N LEU A 245 21.13 9.23 15.26
CA LEU A 245 21.33 8.40 14.08
C LEU A 245 22.81 8.38 13.67
N PRO A 246 23.36 7.20 13.32
CA PRO A 246 24.72 7.10 12.82
C PRO A 246 24.95 7.93 11.55
N ALA A 247 26.18 8.41 11.35
CA ALA A 247 26.57 9.10 10.14
C ALA A 247 26.38 8.19 8.93
N GLY A 248 25.82 8.70 7.83
CA GLY A 248 25.51 7.91 6.61
C GLY A 248 24.08 7.37 6.55
N ILE A 249 23.26 7.60 7.59
CA ILE A 249 21.84 7.27 7.58
C ILE A 249 21.02 8.54 7.38
N GLU A 250 20.18 8.54 6.37
CA GLU A 250 19.23 9.60 6.05
C GLU A 250 17.80 9.17 6.41
N VAL A 251 17.05 10.05 7.06
CA VAL A 251 15.61 9.87 7.29
C VAL A 251 14.90 11.01 6.58
N PRO A 252 14.32 10.78 5.42
CA PRO A 252 13.63 11.84 4.71
C PRO A 252 12.38 12.24 5.49
N GLU A 253 12.14 13.53 5.59
CA GLU A 253 10.87 14.08 6.03
C GLU A 253 9.75 13.63 5.08
N ARG A 254 8.54 14.12 5.31
CA ARG A 254 7.38 13.81 4.49
C ARG A 254 7.64 14.17 3.01
N LEU A 255 7.89 13.17 2.18
CA LEU A 255 8.16 13.37 0.77
C LEU A 255 6.87 13.71 0.00
N SER A 256 6.95 14.69 -0.91
CA SER A 256 5.97 14.81 -1.99
C SER A 256 6.10 13.61 -2.94
N LEU A 257 5.09 13.36 -3.77
CA LEU A 257 5.15 12.24 -4.73
C LEU A 257 6.34 12.37 -5.69
N ASN A 258 6.65 13.60 -6.14
CA ASN A 258 7.82 13.86 -6.99
C ASN A 258 9.13 13.58 -6.25
N ALA A 259 9.27 14.06 -5.02
CA ALA A 259 10.48 13.83 -4.21
C ALA A 259 10.68 12.33 -3.90
N TYR A 260 9.58 11.60 -3.65
CA TYR A 260 9.61 10.17 -3.46
C TYR A 260 10.08 9.43 -4.73
N ARG A 261 9.50 9.75 -5.89
CA ARG A 261 9.94 9.20 -7.17
C ARG A 261 11.41 9.51 -7.44
N ASP A 262 11.85 10.74 -7.21
CA ASP A 262 13.22 11.16 -7.47
C ASP A 262 14.21 10.47 -6.51
N LEU A 263 13.78 10.19 -5.27
CA LEU A 263 14.53 9.34 -4.34
C LEU A 263 14.68 7.91 -4.89
N LEU A 264 13.60 7.28 -5.34
CA LEU A 264 13.66 5.95 -5.95
C LEU A 264 14.63 5.92 -7.15
N ARG A 265 14.56 6.92 -8.01
CA ARG A 265 15.42 7.04 -9.19
C ARG A 265 16.92 7.14 -8.88
N THR A 266 17.28 7.52 -7.66
CA THR A 266 18.68 7.66 -7.23
C THR A 266 19.16 6.48 -6.37
N ALA A 267 18.29 5.54 -6.07
CA ALA A 267 18.61 4.38 -5.26
C ALA A 267 19.10 3.21 -6.13
N ALA A 268 20.04 2.45 -5.61
CA ALA A 268 20.56 1.25 -6.24
C ALA A 268 19.79 0.00 -5.79
N VAL A 269 19.50 -0.07 -4.50
CA VAL A 269 18.92 -1.24 -3.84
C VAL A 269 17.81 -0.81 -2.88
N ILE A 270 16.79 -1.66 -2.73
CA ILE A 270 15.80 -1.58 -1.66
C ILE A 270 15.78 -2.87 -0.85
N THR A 271 15.68 -2.72 0.47
CA THR A 271 15.59 -3.84 1.41
C THR A 271 14.62 -3.54 2.55
N ALA A 272 14.29 -4.58 3.30
CA ALA A 272 13.50 -4.51 4.53
C ALA A 272 13.97 -5.63 5.49
N PRO A 273 13.61 -5.56 6.79
CA PRO A 273 13.98 -6.60 7.76
C PRO A 273 13.58 -8.01 7.35
N ALA A 274 12.42 -8.11 6.74
CA ALA A 274 11.94 -9.32 6.08
C ALA A 274 11.13 -8.91 4.83
N ALA A 275 11.04 -9.78 3.85
CA ALA A 275 10.28 -9.52 2.63
C ALA A 275 8.81 -9.13 2.91
N ALA A 276 8.18 -9.76 3.91
CA ALA A 276 6.82 -9.44 4.36
C ALA A 276 6.68 -8.03 4.98
N CYS A 277 7.80 -7.36 5.31
CA CYS A 277 7.79 -5.99 5.82
C CYS A 277 7.70 -4.92 4.73
N LEU A 278 7.91 -5.28 3.49
CA LEU A 278 7.86 -4.36 2.35
C LEU A 278 6.46 -4.37 1.71
N SER A 279 5.86 -3.22 1.55
CA SER A 279 4.57 -3.14 0.87
C SER A 279 4.71 -3.32 -0.64
N ALA A 280 3.70 -3.93 -1.27
CA ALA A 280 3.68 -4.13 -2.72
C ALA A 280 3.84 -2.81 -3.51
N PRO A 281 3.17 -1.70 -3.17
CA PRO A 281 3.38 -0.41 -3.83
C PRO A 281 4.84 0.02 -3.83
N VAL A 282 5.45 0.11 -2.65
CA VAL A 282 6.83 0.60 -2.51
C VAL A 282 7.82 -0.28 -3.26
N LEU A 283 7.67 -1.59 -3.16
CA LEU A 283 8.51 -2.55 -3.87
C LEU A 283 8.41 -2.38 -5.39
N LEU A 284 7.18 -2.39 -5.92
CA LEU A 284 6.97 -2.36 -7.37
C LEU A 284 7.29 -0.99 -7.99
N GLU A 285 7.03 0.10 -7.27
CA GLU A 285 7.41 1.45 -7.69
C GLU A 285 8.94 1.62 -7.70
N ALA A 286 9.65 1.05 -6.71
CA ALA A 286 11.11 1.00 -6.68
C ALA A 286 11.67 0.19 -7.86
N MET A 287 11.18 -1.03 -8.08
CA MET A 287 11.56 -1.86 -9.22
C MET A 287 11.27 -1.18 -10.56
N SER A 288 10.16 -0.45 -10.64
CA SER A 288 9.80 0.33 -11.83
C SER A 288 10.81 1.44 -12.11
N CYS A 289 11.42 2.02 -11.09
CA CYS A 289 12.53 2.97 -11.22
C CYS A 289 13.91 2.29 -11.46
N GLY A 290 13.98 0.97 -11.51
CA GLY A 290 15.21 0.21 -11.69
C GLY A 290 15.96 -0.09 -10.39
N VAL A 291 15.34 0.10 -9.23
CA VAL A 291 15.92 -0.27 -7.93
C VAL A 291 15.85 -1.79 -7.77
N VAL A 292 16.95 -2.40 -7.33
CA VAL A 292 17.03 -3.86 -7.16
C VAL A 292 16.60 -4.23 -5.73
N PRO A 293 15.56 -5.04 -5.55
CA PRO A 293 15.23 -5.59 -4.24
C PRO A 293 16.26 -6.62 -3.78
N VAL A 294 16.72 -6.49 -2.54
CA VAL A 294 17.47 -7.52 -1.81
C VAL A 294 16.67 -7.89 -0.58
N LEU A 295 16.10 -9.08 -0.58
CA LEU A 295 15.05 -9.46 0.38
C LEU A 295 15.48 -10.68 1.19
N ALA A 296 15.28 -10.59 2.50
CA ALA A 296 15.45 -11.71 3.40
C ALA A 296 14.12 -12.48 3.58
N GLY A 297 14.17 -13.80 3.46
CA GLY A 297 13.04 -14.68 3.71
C GLY A 297 12.70 -15.64 2.58
N ASP A 298 11.45 -16.11 2.58
CA ASP A 298 10.97 -17.08 1.61
C ASP A 298 10.41 -16.40 0.36
N ALA A 299 11.00 -16.72 -0.78
CA ALA A 299 10.58 -16.26 -2.10
C ALA A 299 9.16 -16.71 -2.49
N SER A 300 8.62 -17.72 -1.81
CA SER A 300 7.25 -18.22 -2.08
C SER A 300 6.16 -17.16 -1.88
N HIS A 301 6.41 -16.15 -1.06
CA HIS A 301 5.52 -15.02 -0.86
C HIS A 301 5.43 -14.09 -2.10
N TRP A 302 6.40 -14.18 -3.00
CA TRP A 302 6.52 -13.31 -4.16
C TRP A 302 6.87 -14.10 -5.43
N PRO A 303 6.03 -15.04 -5.87
CA PRO A 303 6.37 -15.99 -6.93
C PRO A 303 6.72 -15.32 -8.27
N LEU A 304 6.21 -14.13 -8.55
CA LEU A 304 6.57 -13.37 -9.76
C LEU A 304 7.95 -12.69 -9.65
N LEU A 305 8.52 -12.60 -8.45
CA LEU A 305 9.83 -12.00 -8.20
C LEU A 305 10.93 -13.07 -8.00
N HIS A 306 10.56 -14.35 -8.07
CA HIS A 306 11.49 -15.48 -8.08
C HIS A 306 12.05 -15.66 -9.51
N ASP A 307 13.05 -16.48 -9.70
CA ASP A 307 13.55 -16.89 -11.02
C ASP A 307 13.86 -15.76 -12.04
N GLY A 308 14.68 -14.80 -11.63
CA GLY A 308 15.18 -13.77 -12.56
C GLY A 308 14.29 -12.53 -12.69
N GLY A 309 13.33 -12.36 -11.79
CA GLY A 309 12.49 -11.14 -11.70
C GLY A 309 13.25 -9.88 -11.30
N GLY A 310 14.58 -9.91 -11.29
CA GLY A 310 15.41 -8.76 -10.93
C GLY A 310 15.53 -8.53 -9.42
N CYS A 311 15.29 -9.57 -8.61
CA CYS A 311 15.35 -9.57 -7.17
C CYS A 311 16.48 -10.49 -6.68
N LEU A 312 17.10 -10.20 -5.54
CA LEU A 312 18.01 -11.08 -4.84
C LEU A 312 17.36 -11.57 -3.54
N TRP A 313 17.35 -12.90 -3.37
CA TRP A 313 16.83 -13.55 -2.18
C TRP A 313 17.95 -14.13 -1.33
N CYS A 314 17.86 -14.03 -0.01
CA CYS A 314 18.85 -14.55 0.91
C CYS A 314 18.23 -14.96 2.26
N GLY A 315 19.00 -15.67 3.09
CA GLY A 315 18.66 -15.86 4.50
C GLY A 315 18.79 -14.54 5.28
N ALA A 316 18.10 -14.44 6.42
CA ALA A 316 18.14 -13.22 7.23
C ALA A 316 19.57 -12.84 7.67
N GLU A 317 20.42 -13.84 7.99
CA GLU A 317 21.82 -13.62 8.37
C GLU A 317 22.72 -13.27 7.19
N GLU A 318 22.26 -13.56 5.96
CA GLU A 318 23.00 -13.29 4.73
C GLU A 318 22.67 -11.92 4.10
N LEU A 319 21.74 -11.17 4.70
CA LEU A 319 21.26 -9.91 4.11
C LEU A 319 22.39 -8.89 3.95
N VAL A 320 23.24 -8.69 4.96
CA VAL A 320 24.38 -7.76 4.88
C VAL A 320 25.41 -8.20 3.84
N PRO A 321 25.93 -9.45 3.84
CA PRO A 321 26.87 -9.86 2.80
C PRO A 321 26.25 -9.87 1.39
N THR A 322 24.96 -10.16 1.24
CA THR A 322 24.28 -10.09 -0.07
C THR A 322 24.18 -8.65 -0.58
N LEU A 323 23.82 -7.70 0.29
CA LEU A 323 23.82 -6.27 -0.02
C LEU A 323 25.20 -5.79 -0.43
N ALA A 324 26.24 -6.11 0.37
CA ALA A 324 27.61 -5.75 0.09
C ALA A 324 28.09 -6.33 -1.25
N GLY A 325 27.80 -7.61 -1.50
CA GLY A 325 28.10 -8.28 -2.75
C GLY A 325 27.40 -7.67 -3.96
N ALA A 326 26.13 -7.27 -3.83
CA ALA A 326 25.39 -6.60 -4.88
C ALA A 326 25.99 -5.23 -5.21
N LEU A 327 26.30 -4.42 -4.20
CA LEU A 327 26.87 -3.08 -4.36
C LEU A 327 28.31 -3.11 -4.94
N SER A 328 29.07 -4.17 -4.68
CA SER A 328 30.44 -4.34 -5.22
C SER A 328 30.48 -4.81 -6.68
N GLN A 329 29.34 -5.20 -7.27
CA GLN A 329 29.24 -5.72 -8.64
C GLN A 329 28.31 -4.86 -9.51
N PRO A 330 28.73 -3.65 -9.93
CA PRO A 330 27.85 -2.71 -10.64
C PRO A 330 27.30 -3.25 -11.96
N GLY A 331 28.05 -4.07 -12.69
CA GLY A 331 27.58 -4.70 -13.93
C GLY A 331 26.40 -5.65 -13.68
N ARG A 332 26.53 -6.53 -12.68
CA ARG A 332 25.46 -7.45 -12.28
C ARG A 332 24.25 -6.70 -11.74
N LEU A 333 24.49 -5.65 -10.96
CA LEU A 333 23.41 -4.83 -10.41
C LEU A 333 22.63 -4.11 -11.53
N ALA A 334 23.32 -3.65 -12.59
CA ALA A 334 22.67 -3.08 -13.76
C ALA A 334 21.79 -4.10 -14.52
N GLU A 335 22.23 -5.34 -14.66
CA GLU A 335 21.43 -6.42 -15.25
C GLU A 335 20.17 -6.72 -14.43
N LEU A 336 20.30 -6.81 -13.10
CA LEU A 336 19.20 -7.01 -12.19
C LEU A 336 18.21 -5.82 -12.20
N SER A 337 18.73 -4.60 -12.29
CA SER A 337 17.92 -3.38 -12.41
C SER A 337 17.02 -3.42 -13.66
N LEU A 338 17.57 -3.80 -14.80
CA LEU A 338 16.80 -3.97 -16.02
C LEU A 338 15.79 -5.10 -15.93
N ALA A 339 16.13 -6.21 -15.27
CA ALA A 339 15.23 -7.32 -15.05
C ALA A 339 14.06 -6.92 -14.11
N ALA A 340 14.35 -6.21 -13.02
CA ALA A 340 13.35 -5.65 -12.10
C ALA A 340 12.34 -4.77 -12.83
N ARG A 341 12.83 -3.83 -13.64
CA ARG A 341 12.00 -2.95 -14.46
C ARG A 341 11.09 -3.74 -15.42
N ARG A 342 11.67 -4.69 -16.17
CA ARG A 342 10.92 -5.53 -17.13
C ARG A 342 9.83 -6.35 -16.46
N THR A 343 10.07 -6.85 -15.25
CA THR A 343 9.07 -7.59 -14.47
C THR A 343 7.85 -6.71 -14.17
N VAL A 344 8.09 -5.46 -13.71
CA VAL A 344 6.99 -4.54 -13.43
C VAL A 344 6.24 -4.15 -14.72
N GLU A 345 6.96 -3.83 -15.79
CA GLU A 345 6.35 -3.51 -17.07
C GLU A 345 5.50 -4.65 -17.63
N ARG A 346 5.93 -5.88 -17.44
CA ARG A 346 5.23 -7.06 -17.95
C ARG A 346 3.97 -7.43 -17.17
N TYR A 347 3.97 -7.28 -15.84
CA TYR A 347 2.93 -7.85 -14.98
C TYR A 347 2.10 -6.82 -14.21
N PHE A 348 2.62 -5.60 -14.05
CA PHE A 348 2.03 -4.61 -13.14
C PHE A 348 1.77 -3.24 -13.78
N ARG A 349 2.04 -3.12 -15.08
CA ARG A 349 1.83 -1.86 -15.77
C ARG A 349 0.36 -1.44 -15.68
N ARG A 350 0.10 -0.25 -15.15
CA ARG A 350 -1.25 0.28 -14.90
C ARG A 350 -2.18 0.16 -16.10
N GLN A 351 -1.69 0.49 -17.29
CA GLN A 351 -2.45 0.48 -18.53
C GLN A 351 -2.95 -0.92 -18.92
N ASP A 352 -2.21 -1.97 -18.51
CA ASP A 352 -2.51 -3.35 -18.87
C ASP A 352 -3.37 -4.03 -17.81
N VAL A 353 -3.21 -3.67 -16.52
CA VAL A 353 -3.91 -4.34 -15.42
C VAL A 353 -5.24 -3.67 -15.03
N ILE A 354 -5.36 -2.35 -15.13
CA ILE A 354 -6.59 -1.62 -14.76
C ILE A 354 -7.83 -2.08 -15.52
N PRO A 355 -7.79 -2.36 -16.84
CA PRO A 355 -8.96 -2.87 -17.55
C PRO A 355 -9.52 -4.15 -16.93
N GLY A 356 -8.65 -5.07 -16.47
CA GLY A 356 -9.05 -6.28 -15.75
C GLY A 356 -9.72 -5.99 -14.41
N HIS A 357 -9.22 -5.00 -13.66
CA HIS A 357 -9.83 -4.55 -12.40
C HIS A 357 -11.24 -4.00 -12.63
N LEU A 358 -11.41 -3.13 -13.62
CA LEU A 358 -12.72 -2.57 -13.98
C LEU A 358 -13.69 -3.68 -14.41
N ALA A 359 -13.23 -4.60 -15.26
CA ALA A 359 -14.05 -5.72 -15.73
C ALA A 359 -14.53 -6.60 -14.57
N LEU A 360 -13.64 -6.94 -13.63
CA LEU A 360 -14.00 -7.71 -12.43
C LEU A 360 -15.05 -6.99 -11.59
N LEU A 361 -14.88 -5.69 -11.30
CA LEU A 361 -15.81 -4.91 -10.51
C LEU A 361 -17.20 -4.84 -11.17
N HIS A 362 -17.25 -4.59 -12.48
CA HIS A 362 -18.50 -4.57 -13.23
C HIS A 362 -19.20 -5.94 -13.27
N GLN A 363 -18.45 -7.02 -13.50
CA GLN A 363 -18.97 -8.39 -13.53
C GLN A 363 -19.50 -8.82 -12.15
N ALA A 364 -18.74 -8.54 -11.08
CA ALA A 364 -19.13 -8.88 -9.73
C ALA A 364 -20.40 -8.11 -9.30
N ARG A 365 -20.46 -6.80 -9.60
CA ARG A 365 -21.66 -5.99 -9.36
C ARG A 365 -22.87 -6.52 -10.14
N ALA A 366 -22.72 -6.86 -11.41
CA ALA A 366 -23.79 -7.40 -12.23
C ALA A 366 -24.29 -8.76 -11.68
N ALA A 367 -23.39 -9.62 -11.22
CA ALA A 367 -23.76 -10.87 -10.57
C ALA A 367 -24.50 -10.65 -9.25
N TRP A 368 -24.06 -9.69 -8.45
CA TRP A 368 -24.72 -9.29 -7.20
C TRP A 368 -26.15 -8.77 -7.46
N LEU A 369 -26.35 -7.88 -8.45
CA LEU A 369 -27.70 -7.38 -8.82
C LEU A 369 -28.64 -8.51 -9.22
N ARG A 370 -28.19 -9.49 -10.00
CA ARG A 370 -29.00 -10.66 -10.36
C ARG A 370 -29.46 -11.47 -9.15
N LYS A 371 -28.56 -11.65 -8.15
CA LYS A 371 -28.91 -12.34 -6.89
C LYS A 371 -29.96 -11.58 -6.08
N GLN A 372 -29.88 -10.24 -6.03
CA GLN A 372 -30.86 -9.42 -5.33
C GLN A 372 -32.26 -9.51 -5.98
N GLN A 373 -32.33 -9.54 -7.31
CA GLN A 373 -33.59 -9.67 -8.05
C GLN A 373 -34.20 -11.07 -7.94
N GLY A 374 -33.39 -12.13 -7.90
CA GLY A 374 -33.84 -13.52 -7.78
C GLY A 374 -34.27 -13.92 -6.36
N GLY A 375 -33.80 -13.21 -5.31
CA GLY A 375 -34.17 -13.47 -3.92
C GLY A 375 -35.52 -12.89 -3.49
N THR A 376 -36.15 -12.06 -4.32
CA THR A 376 -37.49 -11.45 -4.05
C THR A 376 -38.66 -12.29 -4.59
N THR A 377 -38.39 -13.45 -5.17
CA THR A 377 -39.43 -14.32 -5.80
C THR A 377 -39.67 -15.64 -5.04
N SER A 378 -39.25 -15.74 -3.78
CA SER A 378 -39.55 -16.94 -2.95
C SER A 378 -40.39 -16.60 -1.71
#